data_d01b8e1410dc6b45b08bbdc0572d596a
#
_entry.id   d01b8e1410dc6b45b08bbdc0572d596a
#
_cell.length_a   1.000
_cell.length_b   1.000
_cell.length_c   1.000
_cell.angle_alpha   90.00
_cell.angle_beta   90.00
_cell.angle_gamma   90.00
#
_symmetry.space_group_name_H-M   'P 1'
#
loop_
_entity.id
_entity.type
_entity.pdbx_description
1 polymer ?
#
loop_
_entity_poly.entity_id
_entity_poly.type
_entity_poly.pdbx_seq_one_letter_code
_entity_poly.pdbx_strand_id
1 'polypeptide(L)'
;APVLEALSSVAGVPTLLVALDFDGTLSPHVEDPMTARMLPAARDAVHALAALPNTVVALVSGRSLVDLRIIAEHTDDSPITLAASHGAEYWFPGEGPVEPAEDDAERGLRDLLRAHAEEIASDYEGVWIEPKTFGFGVHTRNATEEAGEKAAAAVDEMVASAAPDWRRRTGKKIVEYAFRHEGKDSAIAN
;
A
#
# COMPACT_ATOMS: atom_id res chain seq x y z
N ALA A 1 -33.45 -2.94 -7.19
CA ALA A 1 -32.39 -3.66 -7.89
C ALA A 1 -31.55 -4.46 -6.87
N PRO A 2 -30.97 -5.62 -7.23
CA PRO A 2 -30.35 -6.55 -6.26
C PRO A 2 -29.23 -5.93 -5.44
N VAL A 3 -28.51 -4.95 -5.98
CA VAL A 3 -27.42 -4.25 -5.26
C VAL A 3 -27.95 -3.41 -4.09
N LEU A 4 -29.04 -2.70 -4.26
CA LEU A 4 -29.64 -1.89 -3.20
C LEU A 4 -30.23 -2.74 -2.06
N GLU A 5 -30.78 -3.91 -2.38
CA GLU A 5 -31.28 -4.87 -1.40
C GLU A 5 -30.12 -5.48 -0.58
N ALA A 6 -29.02 -5.85 -1.27
CA ALA A 6 -27.82 -6.35 -0.60
C ALA A 6 -27.20 -5.28 0.31
N LEU A 7 -27.07 -4.02 -0.14
CA LEU A 7 -26.57 -2.90 0.66
C LEU A 7 -27.48 -2.62 1.87
N SER A 8 -28.80 -2.68 1.70
CA SER A 8 -29.74 -2.48 2.82
C SER A 8 -29.61 -3.59 3.87
N SER A 9 -29.35 -4.83 3.46
CA SER A 9 -29.11 -5.95 4.37
C SER A 9 -27.83 -5.77 5.18
N VAL A 10 -26.76 -5.33 4.52
CA VAL A 10 -25.46 -5.06 5.19
C VAL A 10 -25.55 -3.86 6.12
N ALA A 11 -26.25 -2.80 5.73
CA ALA A 11 -26.42 -1.60 6.56
C ALA A 11 -27.21 -1.81 7.86
N GLY A 12 -27.91 -2.94 7.98
CA GLY A 12 -28.69 -3.30 9.19
C GLY A 12 -27.89 -4.04 10.28
N VAL A 13 -26.59 -4.25 10.12
CA VAL A 13 -25.76 -4.93 11.14
C VAL A 13 -25.44 -4.03 12.33
N PRO A 14 -25.22 -4.60 13.54
CA PRO A 14 -24.92 -3.80 14.73
C PRO A 14 -23.66 -2.92 14.61
N THR A 15 -22.66 -3.39 13.89
CA THR A 15 -21.43 -2.63 13.57
C THR A 15 -21.07 -2.91 12.12
N LEU A 16 -20.83 -1.87 11.35
CA LEU A 16 -20.46 -1.95 9.95
C LEU A 16 -19.01 -1.49 9.75
N LEU A 17 -18.18 -2.35 9.17
CA LEU A 17 -16.88 -1.97 8.65
C LEU A 17 -16.99 -1.73 7.14
N VAL A 18 -16.60 -0.54 6.69
CA VAL A 18 -16.49 -0.16 5.28
C VAL A 18 -15.01 0.01 4.93
N ALA A 19 -14.42 -1.02 4.35
CA ALA A 19 -13.02 -1.00 3.90
C ALA A 19 -12.95 -0.63 2.41
N LEU A 20 -12.23 0.43 2.10
CA LEU A 20 -12.15 1.03 0.77
C LEU A 20 -10.70 1.07 0.28
N ASP A 21 -10.45 0.54 -0.91
CA ASP A 21 -9.19 0.71 -1.60
C ASP A 21 -9.03 2.16 -2.08
N PHE A 22 -7.79 2.70 -2.04
CA PHE A 22 -7.54 4.11 -2.37
C PHE A 22 -7.26 4.32 -3.86
N ASP A 23 -6.18 3.70 -4.37
CA ASP A 23 -5.70 3.92 -5.73
C ASP A 23 -6.55 3.20 -6.78
N GLY A 24 -7.15 3.95 -7.68
CA GLY A 24 -8.05 3.43 -8.71
C GLY A 24 -9.49 3.19 -8.24
N THR A 25 -9.80 3.44 -6.95
CA THR A 25 -11.14 3.32 -6.36
C THR A 25 -11.64 4.69 -5.89
N LEU A 26 -10.99 5.31 -4.93
CA LEU A 26 -11.33 6.64 -4.41
C LEU A 26 -10.59 7.75 -5.15
N SER A 27 -9.39 7.47 -5.60
CA SER A 27 -8.54 8.35 -6.40
C SER A 27 -8.32 7.76 -7.80
N PRO A 28 -8.32 8.56 -8.87
CA PRO A 28 -7.90 8.09 -10.18
C PRO A 28 -6.41 7.74 -10.18
N HIS A 29 -5.99 6.89 -11.12
CA HIS A 29 -4.57 6.67 -11.35
C HIS A 29 -3.92 7.93 -11.92
N VAL A 30 -2.81 8.35 -11.33
CA VAL A 30 -2.02 9.52 -11.71
C VAL A 30 -0.59 9.12 -12.04
N GLU A 31 0.13 9.97 -12.79
CA GLU A 31 1.52 9.70 -13.16
C GLU A 31 2.47 9.84 -11.97
N ASP A 32 2.33 10.94 -11.21
CA ASP A 32 3.05 11.14 -9.95
C ASP A 32 2.18 10.62 -8.78
N PRO A 33 2.59 9.52 -8.15
CA PRO A 33 1.82 8.89 -7.07
C PRO A 33 1.48 9.83 -5.91
N MET A 34 2.32 10.83 -5.62
CA MET A 34 2.10 11.73 -4.49
C MET A 34 1.08 12.84 -4.80
N THR A 35 0.67 12.99 -6.05
CA THR A 35 -0.40 13.90 -6.46
C THR A 35 -1.81 13.27 -6.42
N ALA A 36 -1.90 11.97 -6.11
CA ALA A 36 -3.18 11.28 -5.98
C ALA A 36 -4.05 11.97 -4.90
N ARG A 37 -5.31 12.18 -5.21
CA ARG A 37 -6.32 12.73 -4.26
C ARG A 37 -7.65 12.05 -4.50
N MET A 38 -8.43 11.89 -3.44
CA MET A 38 -9.82 11.43 -3.59
C MET A 38 -10.60 12.38 -4.49
N LEU A 39 -11.43 11.80 -5.35
CA LEU A 39 -12.44 12.61 -6.04
C LEU A 39 -13.35 13.32 -5.02
N PRO A 40 -13.76 14.58 -5.24
CA PRO A 40 -14.57 15.32 -4.27
C PRO A 40 -15.81 14.55 -3.79
N ALA A 41 -16.54 13.92 -4.71
CA ALA A 41 -17.73 13.14 -4.38
C ALA A 41 -17.39 11.87 -3.56
N ALA A 42 -16.24 11.23 -3.82
CA ALA A 42 -15.78 10.08 -3.03
C ALA A 42 -15.39 10.51 -1.63
N ARG A 43 -14.65 11.61 -1.48
CA ARG A 43 -14.29 12.18 -0.18
C ARG A 43 -15.53 12.51 0.65
N ASP A 44 -16.50 13.21 0.06
CA ASP A 44 -17.73 13.59 0.75
C ASP A 44 -18.52 12.35 1.21
N ALA A 45 -18.57 11.29 0.39
CA ALA A 45 -19.20 10.03 0.74
C ALA A 45 -18.47 9.29 1.87
N VAL A 46 -17.13 9.25 1.83
CA VAL A 46 -16.29 8.63 2.88
C VAL A 46 -16.51 9.32 4.22
N HIS A 47 -16.50 10.66 4.25
CA HIS A 47 -16.78 11.43 5.47
C HIS A 47 -18.21 11.26 5.97
N ALA A 48 -19.19 11.20 5.08
CA ALA A 48 -20.58 10.94 5.45
C ALA A 48 -20.74 9.55 6.07
N LEU A 49 -20.07 8.52 5.53
CA LEU A 49 -20.07 7.16 6.10
C LEU A 49 -19.39 7.15 7.48
N ALA A 50 -18.26 7.80 7.64
CA ALA A 50 -17.51 7.86 8.89
C ALA A 50 -18.29 8.62 10.01
N ALA A 51 -19.23 9.47 9.64
CA ALA A 51 -20.10 10.18 10.58
C ALA A 51 -21.32 9.35 11.06
N LEU A 52 -21.59 8.19 10.43
CA LEU A 52 -22.71 7.34 10.84
C LEU A 52 -22.38 6.60 12.14
N PRO A 53 -23.36 6.45 13.05
CA PRO A 53 -23.18 5.65 14.26
C PRO A 53 -22.90 4.19 13.91
N ASN A 54 -22.06 3.54 14.71
CA ASN A 54 -21.69 2.13 14.54
C ASN A 54 -21.07 1.77 13.18
N THR A 55 -20.51 2.77 12.48
CA THR A 55 -19.83 2.57 11.20
C THR A 55 -18.35 2.92 11.34
N VAL A 56 -17.49 1.98 11.02
CA VAL A 56 -16.04 2.17 10.94
C VAL A 56 -15.65 2.24 9.47
N VAL A 57 -14.95 3.28 9.08
CA VAL A 57 -14.41 3.41 7.72
C VAL A 57 -12.92 3.20 7.77
N ALA A 58 -12.40 2.34 6.90
CA ALA A 58 -10.97 2.08 6.73
C ALA A 58 -10.54 2.31 5.28
N LEU A 59 -9.48 3.07 5.08
CA LEU A 59 -8.79 3.16 3.79
C LEU A 59 -7.67 2.11 3.77
N VAL A 60 -7.67 1.27 2.74
CA VAL A 60 -6.71 0.17 2.58
C VAL A 60 -5.83 0.42 1.36
N SER A 61 -4.50 0.41 1.53
CA SER A 61 -3.57 0.71 0.44
C SER A 61 -2.27 -0.08 0.57
N GLY A 62 -1.59 -0.27 -0.55
CA GLY A 62 -0.22 -0.76 -0.58
C GLY A 62 0.84 0.31 -0.30
N ARG A 63 0.45 1.57 -0.19
CA ARG A 63 1.35 2.69 0.12
C ARG A 63 1.78 2.65 1.57
N SER A 64 2.92 3.29 1.89
CA SER A 64 3.33 3.52 3.28
C SER A 64 2.27 4.32 4.04
N LEU A 65 2.24 4.21 5.36
CA LEU A 65 1.32 4.99 6.18
C LEU A 65 1.53 6.49 6.01
N VAL A 66 2.78 6.91 5.90
CA VAL A 66 3.13 8.33 5.69
C VAL A 66 2.55 8.85 4.37
N ASP A 67 2.75 8.12 3.27
CA ASP A 67 2.25 8.52 1.96
C ASP A 67 0.73 8.50 1.90
N LEU A 68 0.10 7.44 2.45
CA LEU A 68 -1.36 7.34 2.48
C LEU A 68 -1.99 8.49 3.25
N ARG A 69 -1.40 8.92 4.38
CA ARG A 69 -1.87 10.08 5.13
C ARG A 69 -1.82 11.36 4.31
N ILE A 70 -0.74 11.57 3.55
CA ILE A 70 -0.57 12.76 2.70
C ILE A 70 -1.61 12.79 1.58
N ILE A 71 -1.75 11.69 0.82
CA ILE A 71 -2.65 11.65 -0.34
C ILE A 71 -4.13 11.58 0.04
N ALA A 72 -4.45 11.01 1.19
CA ALA A 72 -5.81 11.00 1.74
C ALA A 72 -6.16 12.30 2.49
N GLU A 73 -5.22 13.26 2.62
CA GLU A 73 -5.37 14.48 3.41
C GLU A 73 -5.84 14.18 4.85
N HIS A 74 -5.31 13.08 5.42
CA HIS A 74 -5.69 12.54 6.71
C HIS A 74 -5.03 13.31 7.85
N THR A 75 -5.81 13.68 8.85
CA THR A 75 -5.39 14.43 10.04
C THR A 75 -5.49 13.58 11.30
N ASP A 76 -4.86 14.02 12.39
CA ASP A 76 -4.81 13.27 13.66
C ASP A 76 -6.18 13.14 14.34
N ASP A 77 -7.11 14.02 14.02
CA ASP A 77 -8.49 14.00 14.51
C ASP A 77 -9.47 13.28 13.57
N SER A 78 -8.97 12.68 12.49
CA SER A 78 -9.79 11.94 11.53
C SER A 78 -10.43 10.72 12.18
N PRO A 79 -11.75 10.48 11.97
CA PRO A 79 -12.43 9.26 12.41
C PRO A 79 -12.17 8.04 11.50
N ILE A 80 -11.30 8.19 10.48
CA ILE A 80 -11.04 7.18 9.46
C ILE A 80 -9.81 6.38 9.85
N THR A 81 -9.94 5.06 9.91
CA THR A 81 -8.83 4.12 10.07
C THR A 81 -8.02 4.03 8.78
N LEU A 82 -6.70 3.93 8.88
CA LEU A 82 -5.84 3.62 7.74
C LEU A 82 -5.18 2.26 7.93
N ALA A 83 -5.18 1.45 6.87
CA ALA A 83 -4.43 0.21 6.76
C ALA A 83 -3.50 0.33 5.55
N ALA A 84 -2.25 0.62 5.82
CA ALA A 84 -1.20 0.91 4.85
C ALA A 84 -0.26 -0.29 4.66
N SER A 85 0.65 -0.22 3.70
CA SER A 85 1.64 -1.26 3.41
C SER A 85 1.02 -2.66 3.32
N HIS A 86 -0.15 -2.76 2.63
CA HIS A 86 -0.93 -3.99 2.51
C HIS A 86 -1.41 -4.61 3.83
N GLY A 87 -1.61 -3.80 4.88
CA GLY A 87 -2.07 -4.23 6.19
C GLY A 87 -0.96 -4.47 7.20
N ALA A 88 0.21 -3.94 6.94
CA ALA A 88 1.34 -4.03 7.86
C ALA A 88 1.53 -2.78 8.73
N GLU A 89 0.93 -1.66 8.36
CA GLU A 89 0.94 -0.41 9.12
C GLU A 89 -0.50 0.07 9.32
N TYR A 90 -0.81 0.57 10.50
CA TYR A 90 -2.15 1.06 10.83
C TYR A 90 -2.12 2.45 11.44
N TRP A 91 -3.21 3.19 11.26
CA TRP A 91 -3.61 4.34 12.04
C TRP A 91 -5.00 4.09 12.60
N PHE A 92 -5.16 4.18 13.91
CA PHE A 92 -6.46 4.09 14.55
C PHE A 92 -6.89 5.44 15.13
N PRO A 93 -8.15 5.86 14.93
CA PRO A 93 -8.69 7.08 15.51
C PRO A 93 -8.54 7.12 17.02
N GLY A 94 -7.94 8.20 17.54
CA GLY A 94 -7.69 8.39 18.97
C GLY A 94 -6.46 7.67 19.55
N GLU A 95 -5.88 6.71 18.81
CA GLU A 95 -4.66 5.99 19.23
C GLU A 95 -3.43 6.44 18.44
N GLY A 96 -3.64 6.79 17.17
CA GLY A 96 -2.57 7.20 16.26
C GLY A 96 -1.96 6.03 15.50
N PRO A 97 -0.69 6.17 15.04
CA PRO A 97 -0.01 5.16 14.27
C PRO A 97 0.33 3.95 15.14
N VAL A 98 0.07 2.76 14.59
CA VAL A 98 0.57 1.49 15.14
C VAL A 98 1.65 1.01 14.20
N GLU A 99 2.89 1.07 14.67
CA GLU A 99 4.03 0.56 13.94
C GLU A 99 4.14 -0.95 14.17
N PRO A 100 4.40 -1.73 13.10
CA PRO A 100 4.68 -3.14 13.27
C PRO A 100 5.97 -3.32 14.05
N ALA A 101 6.02 -4.33 14.90
CA ALA A 101 7.25 -4.74 15.53
C ALA A 101 8.23 -5.24 14.45
N GLU A 102 9.18 -4.40 14.05
CA GLU A 102 10.32 -4.82 13.24
C GLU A 102 11.46 -5.24 14.14
N ASP A 103 12.11 -6.35 13.82
CA ASP A 103 13.37 -6.67 14.43
C ASP A 103 14.53 -5.95 13.66
N ASP A 104 15.62 -5.67 14.35
CA ASP A 104 16.77 -4.95 13.78
C ASP A 104 17.44 -5.76 12.64
N ALA A 105 17.34 -7.08 12.65
CA ALA A 105 17.89 -7.95 11.60
C ALA A 105 17.06 -7.84 10.30
N GLU A 106 15.73 -7.85 10.40
CA GLU A 106 14.82 -7.66 9.26
C GLU A 106 15.07 -6.29 8.61
N ARG A 107 15.18 -5.25 9.43
CA ARG A 107 15.46 -3.87 8.97
C ARG A 107 16.82 -3.78 8.28
N GLY A 108 17.85 -4.34 8.90
CA GLY A 108 19.20 -4.34 8.33
C GLY A 108 19.27 -5.08 6.99
N LEU A 109 18.61 -6.22 6.88
CA LEU A 109 18.57 -6.97 5.62
C LEU A 109 17.79 -6.20 4.54
N ARG A 110 16.65 -5.60 4.88
CA ARG A 110 15.90 -4.74 3.96
C ARG A 110 16.76 -3.62 3.38
N ASP A 111 17.46 -2.89 4.25
CA ASP A 111 18.26 -1.74 3.84
C ASP A 111 19.45 -2.17 2.98
N LEU A 112 20.08 -3.31 3.30
CA LEU A 112 21.14 -3.89 2.50
C LEU A 112 20.68 -4.30 1.09
N LEU A 113 19.56 -5.02 1.00
CA LEU A 113 19.03 -5.49 -0.27
C LEU A 113 18.51 -4.33 -1.13
N ARG A 114 17.92 -3.29 -0.50
CA ARG A 114 17.51 -2.09 -1.20
C ARG A 114 18.72 -1.35 -1.80
N ALA A 115 19.80 -1.15 -1.05
CA ALA A 115 21.01 -0.53 -1.56
C ALA A 115 21.61 -1.30 -2.73
N HIS A 116 21.65 -2.64 -2.67
CA HIS A 116 22.07 -3.48 -3.79
C HIS A 116 21.16 -3.37 -5.02
N ALA A 117 19.84 -3.29 -4.79
CA ALA A 117 18.88 -3.08 -5.89
C ALA A 117 19.05 -1.70 -6.54
N GLU A 118 19.38 -0.66 -5.77
CA GLU A 118 19.72 0.68 -6.27
C GLU A 118 21.00 0.66 -7.13
N GLU A 119 22.03 -0.09 -6.71
CA GLU A 119 23.24 -0.29 -7.50
C GLU A 119 22.92 -0.98 -8.84
N ILE A 120 22.16 -2.09 -8.82
CA ILE A 120 21.72 -2.76 -10.04
C ILE A 120 20.91 -1.82 -10.94
N ALA A 121 19.96 -1.09 -10.37
CA ALA A 121 19.10 -0.18 -11.14
C ALA A 121 19.90 0.95 -11.81
N SER A 122 21.00 1.38 -11.22
CA SER A 122 21.86 2.44 -11.78
C SER A 122 22.48 2.10 -13.14
N ASP A 123 22.60 0.81 -13.48
CA ASP A 123 23.10 0.32 -14.76
C ASP A 123 22.03 0.33 -15.88
N TYR A 124 20.77 0.61 -15.54
CA TYR A 124 19.65 0.53 -16.46
C TYR A 124 18.85 1.84 -16.50
N GLU A 125 18.97 2.58 -17.58
CA GLU A 125 18.28 3.86 -17.74
C GLU A 125 16.75 3.71 -17.61
N GLY A 126 16.12 4.57 -16.78
CA GLY A 126 14.69 4.58 -16.55
C GLY A 126 14.17 3.55 -15.53
N VAL A 127 15.07 2.71 -14.97
CA VAL A 127 14.76 1.86 -13.81
C VAL A 127 15.04 2.62 -12.53
N TRP A 128 14.17 2.48 -11.53
CA TRP A 128 14.38 3.09 -10.23
C TRP A 128 13.78 2.24 -9.10
N ILE A 129 14.31 2.39 -7.90
CA ILE A 129 13.89 1.66 -6.71
C ILE A 129 13.02 2.56 -5.83
N GLU A 130 11.82 2.06 -5.49
CA GLU A 130 10.92 2.68 -4.53
C GLU A 130 11.15 2.04 -3.16
N PRO A 131 11.60 2.80 -2.15
CA PRO A 131 11.65 2.32 -0.77
C PRO A 131 10.23 1.99 -0.27
N LYS A 132 10.10 0.84 0.43
CA LYS A 132 8.87 0.46 1.14
C LYS A 132 9.20 0.04 2.56
N THR A 133 8.23 0.13 3.47
CA THR A 133 8.42 -0.17 4.90
C THR A 133 9.01 -1.57 5.10
N PHE A 134 8.49 -2.58 4.39
CA PHE A 134 8.91 -3.99 4.55
C PHE A 134 9.73 -4.53 3.39
N GLY A 135 10.25 -3.66 2.51
CA GLY A 135 10.97 -4.08 1.33
C GLY A 135 11.26 -2.95 0.36
N PHE A 136 11.06 -3.20 -0.92
CA PHE A 136 11.21 -2.22 -1.99
C PHE A 136 10.49 -2.64 -3.27
N GLY A 137 10.26 -1.68 -4.16
CA GLY A 137 9.73 -1.91 -5.50
C GLY A 137 10.73 -1.54 -6.59
N VAL A 138 10.84 -2.36 -7.62
CA VAL A 138 11.61 -2.10 -8.84
C VAL A 138 10.66 -1.58 -9.91
N HIS A 139 10.77 -0.32 -10.25
CA HIS A 139 9.95 0.32 -11.28
C HIS A 139 10.67 0.31 -12.63
N THR A 140 9.97 -0.14 -13.68
CA THR A 140 10.48 -0.23 -15.04
C THR A 140 9.66 0.59 -16.04
N ARG A 141 8.77 1.45 -15.57
CA ARG A 141 7.83 2.22 -16.42
C ARG A 141 8.54 3.14 -17.40
N ASN A 142 9.66 3.74 -17.00
CA ASN A 142 10.41 4.71 -17.78
C ASN A 142 11.60 4.07 -18.52
N ALA A 143 11.82 2.76 -18.36
CA ALA A 143 12.86 2.00 -19.05
C ALA A 143 12.34 1.39 -20.36
N THR A 144 13.28 1.03 -21.25
CA THR A 144 12.97 0.13 -22.37
C THR A 144 12.55 -1.24 -21.81
N GLU A 145 11.81 -2.02 -22.58
CA GLU A 145 11.37 -3.35 -22.16
C GLU A 145 12.55 -4.26 -21.84
N GLU A 146 13.57 -4.28 -22.71
CA GLU A 146 14.79 -5.05 -22.52
C GLU A 146 15.57 -4.65 -21.25
N ALA A 147 15.75 -3.34 -21.00
CA ALA A 147 16.43 -2.85 -19.81
C ALA A 147 15.64 -3.18 -18.54
N GLY A 148 14.32 -3.01 -18.58
CA GLY A 148 13.44 -3.34 -17.46
C GLY A 148 13.43 -4.82 -17.11
N GLU A 149 13.42 -5.72 -18.10
CA GLU A 149 13.48 -7.17 -17.90
C GLU A 149 14.83 -7.60 -17.32
N LYS A 150 15.94 -7.09 -17.84
CA LYS A 150 17.29 -7.38 -17.33
C LYS A 150 17.48 -6.92 -15.90
N ALA A 151 17.06 -5.69 -15.59
CA ALA A 151 17.13 -5.16 -14.24
C ALA A 151 16.29 -5.99 -13.25
N ALA A 152 15.05 -6.29 -13.62
CA ALA A 152 14.17 -7.12 -12.79
C ALA A 152 14.75 -8.52 -12.56
N ALA A 153 15.31 -9.16 -13.59
CA ALA A 153 15.94 -10.48 -13.47
C ALA A 153 17.18 -10.45 -12.56
N ALA A 154 18.03 -9.42 -12.65
CA ALA A 154 19.19 -9.27 -11.79
C ALA A 154 18.81 -9.07 -10.32
N VAL A 155 17.78 -8.26 -10.06
CA VAL A 155 17.25 -8.08 -8.70
C VAL A 155 16.56 -9.35 -8.18
N ASP A 156 15.82 -10.08 -9.04
CA ASP A 156 15.24 -11.38 -8.70
C ASP A 156 16.30 -12.37 -8.21
N GLU A 157 17.41 -12.49 -8.94
CA GLU A 157 18.52 -13.39 -8.59
C GLU A 157 19.17 -12.99 -7.24
N MET A 158 19.40 -11.70 -7.05
CA MET A 158 19.98 -11.16 -5.83
C MET A 158 19.08 -11.44 -4.62
N VAL A 159 17.77 -11.14 -4.71
CA VAL A 159 16.83 -11.38 -3.61
C VAL A 159 16.64 -12.87 -3.35
N ALA A 160 16.49 -13.69 -4.39
CA ALA A 160 16.34 -15.15 -4.23
C ALA A 160 17.55 -15.78 -3.54
N SER A 161 18.75 -15.24 -3.75
CA SER A 161 19.97 -15.72 -3.08
C SER A 161 20.08 -15.29 -1.63
N ALA A 162 19.75 -14.03 -1.31
CA ALA A 162 20.00 -13.43 0.00
C ALA A 162 18.78 -13.51 0.95
N ALA A 163 17.58 -13.55 0.39
CA ALA A 163 16.31 -13.55 1.13
C ALA A 163 15.26 -14.44 0.43
N PRO A 164 15.48 -15.78 0.36
CA PRO A 164 14.61 -16.69 -0.40
C PRO A 164 13.16 -16.74 0.12
N ASP A 165 12.93 -16.36 1.38
CA ASP A 165 11.60 -16.34 2.01
C ASP A 165 10.85 -15.02 1.75
N TRP A 166 11.46 -14.06 1.09
CA TRP A 166 10.78 -12.82 0.77
C TRP A 166 9.70 -13.03 -0.29
N ARG A 167 8.57 -12.39 -0.06
CA ARG A 167 7.47 -12.37 -1.02
C ARG A 167 7.84 -11.50 -2.22
N ARG A 168 7.68 -12.07 -3.42
CA ARG A 168 7.74 -11.37 -4.70
C ARG A 168 6.32 -11.14 -5.23
N ARG A 169 6.01 -9.92 -5.64
CA ARG A 169 4.74 -9.56 -6.26
C ARG A 169 4.99 -8.78 -7.55
N THR A 170 4.30 -9.16 -8.62
CA THR A 170 4.37 -8.47 -9.91
C THR A 170 3.14 -7.61 -10.12
N GLY A 171 3.36 -6.32 -10.43
CA GLY A 171 2.35 -5.37 -10.87
C GLY A 171 2.62 -4.89 -12.30
N LYS A 172 1.89 -3.85 -12.71
CA LYS A 172 2.07 -3.24 -14.04
C LYS A 172 3.33 -2.36 -14.05
N LYS A 173 4.42 -2.86 -14.65
CA LYS A 173 5.74 -2.19 -14.71
C LYS A 173 6.37 -1.94 -13.33
N ILE A 174 6.08 -2.82 -12.37
CA ILE A 174 6.69 -2.86 -11.05
C ILE A 174 6.84 -4.32 -10.58
N VAL A 175 7.94 -4.62 -9.90
CA VAL A 175 8.11 -5.84 -9.13
C VAL A 175 8.43 -5.45 -7.69
N GLU A 176 7.69 -5.98 -6.74
CA GLU A 176 7.82 -5.69 -5.31
C GLU A 176 8.38 -6.89 -4.56
N TYR A 177 9.27 -6.61 -3.61
CA TYR A 177 9.87 -7.58 -2.71
C TYR A 177 9.65 -7.14 -1.27
N ALA A 178 9.18 -8.04 -0.41
CA ALA A 178 8.93 -7.74 0.99
C ALA A 178 9.14 -8.97 1.87
N PHE A 179 9.66 -8.77 3.09
CA PHE A 179 9.86 -9.84 4.06
C PHE A 179 8.56 -10.24 4.79
N ARG A 180 7.48 -9.47 4.66
CA ARG A 180 6.17 -9.80 5.22
C ARG A 180 5.20 -10.26 4.15
N HIS A 181 4.39 -11.27 4.50
CA HIS A 181 3.43 -11.91 3.63
C HIS A 181 2.01 -11.35 3.77
N GLU A 182 1.87 -10.19 4.39
CA GLU A 182 0.58 -9.53 4.60
C GLU A 182 0.00 -9.02 3.29
N GLY A 183 -1.32 -9.08 3.18
CA GLY A 183 -2.09 -8.64 2.02
C GLY A 183 -3.27 -7.78 2.46
N LYS A 184 -3.99 -7.17 1.51
CA LYS A 184 -5.19 -6.35 1.82
C LYS A 184 -6.28 -7.15 2.55
N ASP A 185 -6.31 -8.45 2.37
CA ASP A 185 -7.19 -9.40 3.06
C ASP A 185 -6.84 -9.55 4.54
N SER A 186 -5.55 -9.61 4.90
CA SER A 186 -5.12 -9.62 6.30
C SER A 186 -5.36 -8.29 7.00
N ALA A 187 -5.34 -7.18 6.29
CA ALA A 187 -5.67 -5.85 6.84
C ALA A 187 -7.11 -5.72 7.35
N ILE A 188 -8.01 -6.53 6.83
CA ILE A 188 -9.45 -6.51 7.21
C ILE A 188 -9.74 -7.49 8.35
N ALA A 189 -8.87 -8.48 8.57
CA ALA A 189 -9.06 -9.55 9.56
C ALA A 189 -8.53 -9.20 10.96
N ASN A 190 -7.73 -8.13 11.09
CA ASN A 190 -7.22 -7.58 12.34
C ASN A 190 -8.04 -6.36 12.78
#